data_38a06b995ddfe1d756f9a2cf4c25fb49
#
_entry.id   38a06b995ddfe1d756f9a2cf4c25fb49
#
_cell.length_a   1.000
_cell.length_b   1.000
_cell.length_c   1.000
_cell.angle_alpha   90.00
_cell.angle_beta   90.00
_cell.angle_gamma   90.00
#
_symmetry.space_group_name_H-M   'P 1'
#
loop_
_entity.id
_entity.type
_entity.pdbx_description
1 polymer ?
#
loop_
_entity_poly.entity_id
_entity_poly.type
_entity_poly.pdbx_seq_one_letter_code
_entity_poly.pdbx_strand_id
1 'polypeptide(L)'
;MSNKIITDYSNLGDTELANQAKSGIKGLTGNAKFTLVTQLAAESAAESAFSSELAAIATGNKVNVTIKNNARVVLLSATNTLCCEVNVQGKGLLEVLQTTGFPLAKTPAALVMGDVINFQVKRGDIAGKMDLAVDHPNYADNGTIFAYWDPTNGPAPSDVNHWFQRHSNGHSISISGLVIGKIYQFASAYKGNDALPLIWSASVSKMVGD
;
A
#
# COMPACT_ATOMS: atom_id res chain seq x y z
N MET A 1 15.73 2.06 0.61
CA MET A 1 14.59 2.99 0.36
C MET A 1 14.94 4.35 0.94
N SER A 2 14.55 5.45 0.27
CA SER A 2 14.82 6.81 0.74
C SER A 2 13.68 7.26 1.65
N ASN A 3 13.99 7.80 2.84
CA ASN A 3 12.99 8.38 3.71
C ASN A 3 12.40 9.64 3.09
N LYS A 4 11.14 9.91 3.37
CA LYS A 4 10.41 11.10 2.90
C LYS A 4 9.47 11.60 3.99
N ILE A 5 9.16 12.89 3.99
CA ILE A 5 8.02 13.43 4.74
C ILE A 5 6.74 13.28 3.92
N ILE A 6 5.60 13.28 4.61
CA ILE A 6 4.28 13.28 3.97
C ILE A 6 4.12 14.59 3.19
N THR A 7 3.50 14.51 2.01
CA THR A 7 3.20 15.69 1.17
C THR A 7 1.72 15.98 1.04
N ASP A 8 0.86 14.99 1.28
CA ASP A 8 -0.59 15.14 1.18
C ASP A 8 -1.24 15.21 2.57
N TYR A 9 -1.84 16.35 2.86
CA TYR A 9 -2.56 16.65 4.10
C TYR A 9 -4.05 16.91 3.87
N SER A 10 -4.59 16.55 2.71
CA SER A 10 -5.99 16.81 2.32
C SER A 10 -7.00 16.17 3.29
N ASN A 11 -6.64 15.05 3.92
CA ASN A 11 -7.48 14.31 4.84
C ASN A 11 -7.49 14.85 6.27
N LEU A 12 -6.65 15.84 6.60
CA LEU A 12 -6.63 16.42 7.94
C LEU A 12 -7.83 17.36 8.16
N GLY A 13 -8.34 17.38 9.39
CA GLY A 13 -9.28 18.40 9.86
C GLY A 13 -8.65 19.80 9.84
N ASP A 14 -9.49 20.84 9.85
CA ASP A 14 -9.02 22.24 9.74
C ASP A 14 -8.00 22.61 10.84
N THR A 15 -8.29 22.26 12.08
CA THR A 15 -7.40 22.53 13.23
C THR A 15 -6.09 21.73 13.13
N GLU A 16 -6.19 20.47 12.71
CA GLU A 16 -5.00 19.61 12.55
C GLU A 16 -4.09 20.11 11.44
N LEU A 17 -4.67 20.56 10.30
CA LEU A 17 -3.92 21.14 9.21
C LEU A 17 -3.18 22.41 9.64
N ALA A 18 -3.85 23.34 10.35
CA ALA A 18 -3.22 24.54 10.88
C ALA A 18 -2.07 24.21 11.84
N ASN A 19 -2.26 23.27 12.75
CA ASN A 19 -1.23 22.84 13.69
C ASN A 19 -0.04 22.19 12.97
N GLN A 20 -0.31 21.39 11.93
CA GLN A 20 0.76 20.76 11.15
C GLN A 20 1.58 21.78 10.39
N ALA A 21 0.93 22.76 9.75
CA ALA A 21 1.63 23.87 9.08
C ALA A 21 2.50 24.66 10.06
N LYS A 22 1.97 25.01 11.24
CA LYS A 22 2.76 25.68 12.31
C LYS A 22 3.97 24.87 12.75
N SER A 23 3.80 23.56 12.90
CA SER A 23 4.91 22.66 13.27
C SER A 23 6.01 22.66 12.20
N GLY A 24 5.63 22.56 10.91
CA GLY A 24 6.57 22.64 9.79
C GLY A 24 7.31 23.97 9.71
N ILE A 25 6.58 25.09 9.81
CA ILE A 25 7.15 26.43 9.82
C ILE A 25 8.19 26.56 10.96
N LYS A 26 7.81 26.13 12.16
CA LYS A 26 8.70 26.17 13.34
C LYS A 26 9.98 25.32 13.14
N GLY A 27 9.83 24.12 12.58
CA GLY A 27 10.97 23.21 12.36
C GLY A 27 11.92 23.66 11.26
N LEU A 28 11.42 24.45 10.29
CA LEU A 28 12.21 24.94 9.16
C LEU A 28 12.77 26.35 9.39
N THR A 29 12.16 27.16 10.27
CA THR A 29 12.64 28.51 10.56
C THR A 29 14.03 28.45 11.20
N GLY A 30 15.01 29.07 10.54
CA GLY A 30 16.41 29.05 10.99
C GLY A 30 17.14 27.71 10.82
N ASN A 31 16.54 26.74 10.16
CA ASN A 31 17.17 25.45 9.90
C ASN A 31 18.18 25.54 8.76
N ALA A 32 19.47 25.60 9.10
CA ALA A 32 20.56 25.77 8.13
C ALA A 32 20.72 24.59 7.15
N LYS A 33 20.00 23.48 7.33
CA LYS A 33 20.02 22.32 6.42
C LYS A 33 19.17 22.54 5.16
N PHE A 34 18.33 23.60 5.14
CA PHE A 34 17.42 23.88 4.06
C PHE A 34 17.52 25.32 3.56
N THR A 35 17.39 25.51 2.25
CA THR A 35 17.34 26.81 1.60
C THR A 35 15.91 27.04 1.03
N LEU A 36 14.96 27.36 1.93
CA LEU A 36 13.52 27.36 1.63
C LEU A 36 12.87 28.74 1.84
N VAL A 37 13.61 29.83 1.66
CA VAL A 37 13.15 31.18 2.04
C VAL A 37 11.80 31.54 1.41
N THR A 38 11.65 31.29 0.11
CA THR A 38 10.41 31.63 -0.64
C THR A 38 9.24 30.72 -0.26
N GLN A 39 9.47 29.42 -0.20
CA GLN A 39 8.44 28.43 0.12
C GLN A 39 7.98 28.56 1.56
N LEU A 40 8.91 28.81 2.49
CA LEU A 40 8.59 29.00 3.90
C LEU A 40 7.80 30.29 4.14
N ALA A 41 8.12 31.37 3.43
CA ALA A 41 7.35 32.60 3.48
C ALA A 41 5.94 32.44 2.95
N ALA A 42 5.77 31.70 1.83
CA ALA A 42 4.47 31.40 1.26
C ALA A 42 3.60 30.55 2.21
N GLU A 43 4.21 29.52 2.83
CA GLU A 43 3.53 28.68 3.82
C GLU A 43 3.09 29.50 5.03
N SER A 44 3.98 30.35 5.58
CA SER A 44 3.68 31.21 6.73
C SER A 44 2.54 32.19 6.45
N ALA A 45 2.51 32.78 5.24
CA ALA A 45 1.41 33.65 4.82
C ALA A 45 0.09 32.91 4.69
N ALA A 46 0.11 31.73 4.07
CA ALA A 46 -1.05 30.89 3.87
C ALA A 46 -1.62 30.36 5.20
N GLU A 47 -0.74 29.96 6.12
CA GLU A 47 -1.13 29.49 7.47
C GLU A 47 -1.79 30.64 8.26
N SER A 48 -1.19 31.83 8.26
CA SER A 48 -1.74 33.00 8.94
C SER A 48 -3.13 33.37 8.42
N ALA A 49 -3.31 33.39 7.09
CA ALA A 49 -4.59 33.65 6.47
C ALA A 49 -5.65 32.59 6.86
N PHE A 50 -5.30 31.32 6.79
CA PHE A 50 -6.21 30.22 7.14
C PHE A 50 -6.58 30.23 8.63
N SER A 51 -5.61 30.44 9.51
CA SER A 51 -5.86 30.53 10.97
C SER A 51 -6.74 31.71 11.35
N SER A 52 -6.61 32.84 10.65
CA SER A 52 -7.48 34.03 10.84
C SER A 52 -8.92 33.70 10.46
N GLU A 53 -9.14 33.07 9.30
CA GLU A 53 -10.49 32.69 8.86
C GLU A 53 -11.13 31.60 9.75
N LEU A 54 -10.31 30.68 10.23
CA LEU A 54 -10.75 29.63 11.17
C LEU A 54 -11.23 30.26 12.50
N ALA A 55 -10.50 31.25 13.01
CA ALA A 55 -10.89 31.98 14.21
C ALA A 55 -12.18 32.83 13.99
N ALA A 56 -12.33 33.45 12.82
CA ALA A 56 -13.53 34.23 12.48
C ALA A 56 -14.80 33.36 12.45
N ILE A 57 -14.71 32.12 11.96
CA ILE A 57 -15.84 31.19 11.96
C ILE A 57 -16.17 30.71 13.38
N ALA A 58 -15.20 30.50 14.23
CA ALA A 58 -15.40 30.10 15.62
C ALA A 58 -16.25 31.13 16.40
N THR A 59 -16.25 32.39 15.97
CA THR A 59 -17.09 33.48 16.54
C THR A 59 -18.49 33.53 15.94
N GLY A 60 -18.91 32.56 15.11
CA GLY A 60 -20.25 32.43 14.57
C GLY A 60 -20.53 33.14 13.24
N ASN A 61 -19.54 33.66 12.59
CA ASN A 61 -19.67 34.34 11.27
C ASN A 61 -19.78 33.34 10.12
N LYS A 62 -21.01 32.97 9.73
CA LYS A 62 -21.29 32.00 8.67
C LYS A 62 -20.89 32.46 7.26
N VAL A 63 -20.72 33.76 7.03
CA VAL A 63 -20.38 34.33 5.71
C VAL A 63 -18.97 33.91 5.26
N ASN A 64 -18.10 33.56 6.20
CA ASN A 64 -16.69 33.29 5.93
C ASN A 64 -16.37 31.82 5.59
N VAL A 65 -17.35 30.91 5.52
CA VAL A 65 -17.08 29.49 5.20
C VAL A 65 -16.42 29.30 3.86
N THR A 66 -16.87 30.01 2.82
CA THR A 66 -16.25 29.97 1.49
C THR A 66 -14.83 30.55 1.50
N ILE A 67 -14.62 31.65 2.19
CA ILE A 67 -13.31 32.29 2.33
C ILE A 67 -12.35 31.35 3.07
N LYS A 68 -12.79 30.76 4.19
CA LYS A 68 -12.01 29.76 4.91
C LYS A 68 -11.65 28.57 4.03
N ASN A 69 -12.60 28.05 3.24
CA ASN A 69 -12.34 26.91 2.37
C ASN A 69 -11.32 27.26 1.26
N ASN A 70 -11.39 28.47 0.71
CA ASN A 70 -10.39 28.95 -0.24
C ASN A 70 -9.01 29.09 0.42
N ALA A 71 -8.94 29.67 1.63
CA ALA A 71 -7.70 29.76 2.38
C ALA A 71 -7.11 28.36 2.71
N ARG A 72 -7.96 27.37 3.02
CA ARG A 72 -7.57 25.98 3.18
C ARG A 72 -6.90 25.42 1.92
N VAL A 73 -7.47 25.66 0.74
CA VAL A 73 -6.90 25.18 -0.54
C VAL A 73 -5.53 25.81 -0.77
N VAL A 74 -5.39 27.11 -0.50
CA VAL A 74 -4.10 27.81 -0.61
C VAL A 74 -3.07 27.23 0.35
N LEU A 75 -3.45 26.98 1.61
CA LEU A 75 -2.56 26.38 2.60
C LEU A 75 -2.14 24.97 2.18
N LEU A 76 -3.06 24.11 1.74
CA LEU A 76 -2.73 22.77 1.27
C LEU A 76 -1.73 22.80 0.11
N SER A 77 -1.91 23.72 -0.84
CA SER A 77 -1.00 23.89 -1.98
C SER A 77 0.39 24.35 -1.54
N ALA A 78 0.46 25.33 -0.63
CA ALA A 78 1.73 25.84 -0.09
C ALA A 78 2.46 24.74 0.71
N THR A 79 1.74 24.03 1.58
CA THR A 79 2.29 22.91 2.37
C THR A 79 2.85 21.80 1.46
N ASN A 80 2.09 21.41 0.44
CA ASN A 80 2.55 20.40 -0.53
C ASN A 80 3.86 20.85 -1.22
N THR A 81 3.89 22.09 -1.73
CA THR A 81 5.07 22.65 -2.40
C THR A 81 6.29 22.66 -1.47
N LEU A 82 6.10 23.13 -0.22
CA LEU A 82 7.16 23.18 0.79
C LEU A 82 7.66 21.77 1.11
N CYS A 83 6.76 20.80 1.34
CA CYS A 83 7.12 19.42 1.64
C CYS A 83 7.84 18.73 0.48
N CYS A 84 7.44 18.98 -0.76
CA CYS A 84 8.15 18.47 -1.93
C CYS A 84 9.59 18.98 -1.97
N GLU A 85 9.80 20.27 -1.75
CA GLU A 85 11.13 20.86 -1.74
C GLU A 85 11.99 20.36 -0.58
N VAL A 86 11.40 20.20 0.60
CA VAL A 86 12.05 19.58 1.76
C VAL A 86 12.51 18.14 1.45
N ASN A 87 11.69 17.36 0.77
CA ASN A 87 12.06 16.01 0.35
C ASN A 87 13.25 16.01 -0.64
N VAL A 88 13.28 16.99 -1.57
CA VAL A 88 14.39 17.14 -2.52
C VAL A 88 15.68 17.51 -1.80
N GLN A 89 15.63 18.53 -0.95
CA GLN A 89 16.84 19.02 -0.24
C GLN A 89 17.29 18.06 0.86
N GLY A 90 16.38 17.38 1.55
CA GLY A 90 16.67 16.41 2.60
C GLY A 90 17.30 15.11 2.09
N LYS A 91 17.26 14.83 0.77
CA LYS A 91 17.91 13.68 0.10
C LYS A 91 17.65 12.33 0.76
N GLY A 92 16.54 12.19 1.49
CA GLY A 92 16.19 10.98 2.21
C GLY A 92 17.00 10.70 3.48
N LEU A 93 17.76 11.66 3.97
CA LEU A 93 18.49 11.55 5.23
C LEU A 93 17.52 11.71 6.39
N LEU A 94 17.31 10.61 7.13
CA LEU A 94 16.34 10.55 8.23
C LEU A 94 16.60 11.65 9.29
N GLU A 95 17.83 11.80 9.71
CA GLU A 95 18.28 12.81 10.68
C GLU A 95 18.01 14.25 10.26
N VAL A 96 18.00 14.51 8.94
CA VAL A 96 17.68 15.82 8.37
C VAL A 96 16.17 16.02 8.35
N LEU A 97 15.43 15.05 7.85
CA LEU A 97 13.97 15.13 7.73
C LEU A 97 13.26 15.22 9.09
N GLN A 98 13.79 14.58 10.12
CA GLN A 98 13.25 14.67 11.49
C GLN A 98 13.32 16.08 12.11
N THR A 99 14.17 16.96 11.58
CA THR A 99 14.28 18.36 12.09
C THR A 99 13.22 19.29 11.50
N THR A 100 12.42 18.84 10.55
CA THR A 100 11.51 19.70 9.77
C THR A 100 10.17 20.00 10.45
N GLY A 101 9.81 19.27 11.51
CA GLY A 101 8.49 19.36 12.14
C GLY A 101 7.36 18.69 11.34
N PHE A 102 7.64 18.15 10.15
CA PHE A 102 6.70 17.37 9.36
C PHE A 102 6.81 15.87 9.67
N PRO A 103 5.70 15.12 9.67
CA PRO A 103 5.72 13.68 9.89
C PRO A 103 6.40 12.97 8.72
N LEU A 104 7.17 11.94 9.05
CA LEU A 104 7.74 11.06 8.05
C LEU A 104 6.65 10.20 7.39
N ALA A 105 6.74 10.04 6.08
CA ALA A 105 5.96 9.04 5.39
C ALA A 105 6.34 7.65 5.93
N LYS A 106 5.33 6.83 6.22
CA LYS A 106 5.60 5.45 6.61
C LYS A 106 6.39 4.78 5.47
N THR A 107 7.60 4.35 5.77
CA THR A 107 8.30 3.45 4.85
C THR A 107 7.41 2.21 4.72
N PRO A 108 6.99 1.81 3.51
CA PRO A 108 6.26 0.57 3.36
C PRO A 108 7.09 -0.53 4.02
N ALA A 109 6.53 -1.21 5.01
CA ALA A 109 7.17 -2.39 5.56
C ALA A 109 7.40 -3.34 4.38
N ALA A 110 8.59 -3.96 4.31
CA ALA A 110 8.80 -5.00 3.32
C ALA A 110 7.70 -6.04 3.54
N LEU A 111 6.89 -6.27 2.50
CA LEU A 111 5.83 -7.26 2.57
C LEU A 111 6.53 -8.62 2.72
N VAL A 112 6.51 -9.18 3.90
CA VAL A 112 6.99 -10.54 4.14
C VAL A 112 5.83 -11.46 3.79
N MET A 113 5.96 -12.17 2.67
CA MET A 113 5.00 -13.22 2.31
C MET A 113 5.16 -14.37 3.31
N GLY A 114 4.07 -14.75 3.95
CA GLY A 114 4.01 -15.90 4.82
C GLY A 114 3.66 -17.18 4.09
N ASP A 115 3.70 -18.31 4.82
CA ASP A 115 3.25 -19.60 4.32
C ASP A 115 1.77 -19.56 3.95
N VAL A 116 1.40 -20.42 3.00
CA VAL A 116 0.01 -20.59 2.59
C VAL A 116 -0.79 -21.24 3.71
N ILE A 117 -1.88 -20.59 4.08
CA ILE A 117 -2.74 -21.04 5.19
C ILE A 117 -3.92 -21.84 4.62
N ASN A 118 -4.17 -23.02 5.19
CA ASN A 118 -5.35 -23.83 4.94
C ASN A 118 -5.62 -24.13 3.44
N PHE A 119 -4.56 -24.56 2.71
CA PHE A 119 -4.72 -24.95 1.32
C PHE A 119 -5.61 -26.19 1.20
N GLN A 120 -6.73 -26.06 0.48
CA GLN A 120 -7.71 -27.09 0.26
C GLN A 120 -7.88 -27.39 -1.22
N VAL A 121 -7.99 -28.68 -1.54
CA VAL A 121 -8.31 -29.18 -2.88
C VAL A 121 -9.54 -30.05 -2.77
N LYS A 122 -10.64 -29.64 -3.39
CA LYS A 122 -11.94 -30.34 -3.38
C LYS A 122 -12.35 -30.70 -4.79
N ARG A 123 -13.22 -31.71 -4.92
CA ARG A 123 -13.90 -31.96 -6.20
C ARG A 123 -14.80 -30.77 -6.53
N GLY A 124 -14.81 -30.39 -7.79
CA GLY A 124 -15.78 -29.44 -8.31
C GLY A 124 -17.14 -30.06 -8.56
N ASP A 125 -18.08 -29.26 -8.99
CA ASP A 125 -19.47 -29.61 -9.29
C ASP A 125 -19.66 -30.33 -10.64
N ILE A 126 -18.60 -30.41 -11.45
CA ILE A 126 -18.60 -31.03 -12.78
C ILE A 126 -17.44 -32.05 -12.83
N ALA A 127 -17.68 -33.18 -13.54
CA ALA A 127 -16.67 -34.20 -13.80
C ALA A 127 -15.40 -33.58 -14.41
N GLY A 128 -14.22 -33.97 -13.94
CA GLY A 128 -12.96 -33.41 -14.41
C GLY A 128 -12.63 -32.02 -13.89
N LYS A 129 -13.36 -31.52 -12.89
CA LYS A 129 -13.12 -30.21 -12.25
C LYS A 129 -12.62 -30.38 -10.81
N MET A 130 -11.68 -29.54 -10.43
CA MET A 130 -11.18 -29.43 -9.06
C MET A 130 -11.25 -27.97 -8.60
N ASP A 131 -11.74 -27.76 -7.38
CA ASP A 131 -11.82 -26.46 -6.73
C ASP A 131 -10.71 -26.33 -5.69
N LEU A 132 -9.89 -25.31 -5.83
CA LEU A 132 -8.76 -25.01 -4.97
C LEU A 132 -9.06 -23.74 -4.16
N ALA A 133 -8.75 -23.75 -2.88
CA ALA A 133 -8.95 -22.59 -2.01
C ALA A 133 -7.85 -22.50 -0.96
N VAL A 134 -7.59 -21.28 -0.50
CA VAL A 134 -6.70 -20.95 0.61
C VAL A 134 -7.38 -19.91 1.49
N ASP A 135 -6.95 -19.78 2.73
CA ASP A 135 -7.36 -18.64 3.55
C ASP A 135 -6.67 -17.36 3.05
N HIS A 136 -7.32 -16.22 3.29
CA HIS A 136 -6.83 -14.91 2.83
C HIS A 136 -6.31 -14.07 4.01
N PRO A 137 -5.02 -14.15 4.33
CA PRO A 137 -4.42 -13.27 5.34
C PRO A 137 -4.24 -11.85 4.79
N ASN A 138 -4.20 -10.86 5.68
CA ASN A 138 -4.10 -9.43 5.34
C ASN A 138 -2.86 -9.04 4.51
N TYR A 139 -1.86 -9.92 4.39
CA TYR A 139 -0.66 -9.69 3.57
C TYR A 139 -0.77 -10.26 2.15
N ALA A 140 -1.87 -10.90 1.79
CA ALA A 140 -2.06 -11.57 0.49
C ALA A 140 -2.99 -10.81 -0.46
N ASP A 141 -3.06 -9.49 -0.36
CA ASP A 141 -3.98 -8.63 -1.12
C ASP A 141 -3.79 -8.68 -2.65
N ASN A 142 -2.66 -9.16 -3.14
CA ASN A 142 -2.36 -9.26 -4.57
C ASN A 142 -2.89 -10.58 -5.21
N GLY A 143 -3.65 -11.38 -4.46
CA GLY A 143 -4.23 -12.63 -4.92
C GLY A 143 -3.34 -13.86 -4.68
N THR A 144 -3.69 -14.96 -5.33
CA THR A 144 -3.08 -16.27 -5.12
C THR A 144 -2.69 -16.90 -6.45
N ILE A 145 -1.56 -17.60 -6.47
CA ILE A 145 -1.14 -18.44 -7.58
C ILE A 145 -1.41 -19.89 -7.17
N PHE A 146 -2.13 -20.61 -8.02
CA PHE A 146 -2.37 -22.04 -7.89
C PHE A 146 -1.58 -22.77 -8.97
N ALA A 147 -0.86 -23.80 -8.59
CA ALA A 147 -0.10 -24.65 -9.50
C ALA A 147 -0.65 -26.08 -9.48
N TYR A 148 -0.58 -26.75 -10.61
CA TYR A 148 -0.92 -28.18 -10.70
C TYR A 148 0.01 -28.89 -11.67
N TRP A 149 0.24 -30.18 -11.43
CA TRP A 149 1.00 -31.05 -12.31
C TRP A 149 0.13 -32.15 -12.89
N ASP A 150 0.18 -32.27 -14.22
CA ASP A 150 -0.51 -33.32 -14.94
C ASP A 150 0.36 -34.60 -14.97
N PRO A 151 -0.10 -35.71 -14.41
CA PRO A 151 0.66 -36.97 -14.35
C PRO A 151 0.94 -37.56 -15.74
N THR A 152 0.29 -37.12 -16.81
CA THR A 152 0.59 -37.54 -18.19
C THR A 152 1.93 -37.02 -18.67
N ASN A 153 2.48 -35.99 -18.05
CA ASN A 153 3.81 -35.41 -18.35
C ASN A 153 4.95 -36.11 -17.57
N GLY A 154 4.68 -37.24 -16.93
CA GLY A 154 5.65 -37.94 -16.10
C GLY A 154 5.64 -37.48 -14.63
N PRO A 155 6.69 -37.85 -13.86
CA PRO A 155 6.79 -37.46 -12.45
C PRO A 155 6.88 -35.95 -12.30
N ALA A 156 6.19 -35.42 -11.25
CA ALA A 156 6.21 -33.99 -10.97
C ALA A 156 7.63 -33.49 -10.63
N PRO A 157 8.07 -32.38 -11.23
CA PRO A 157 9.28 -31.70 -10.81
C PRO A 157 9.24 -31.31 -9.34
N SER A 158 10.37 -31.39 -8.65
CA SER A 158 10.47 -30.95 -7.25
C SER A 158 10.27 -29.44 -7.09
N ASP A 159 10.59 -28.68 -8.12
CA ASP A 159 10.36 -27.23 -8.17
C ASP A 159 8.98 -26.93 -8.78
N VAL A 160 8.08 -26.47 -7.91
CA VAL A 160 6.68 -26.10 -8.26
C VAL A 160 6.63 -24.94 -9.27
N ASN A 161 7.69 -24.16 -9.41
CA ASN A 161 7.73 -23.08 -10.42
C ASN A 161 7.64 -23.61 -11.87
N HIS A 162 7.92 -24.87 -12.09
CA HIS A 162 7.81 -25.55 -13.41
C HIS A 162 6.44 -26.23 -13.64
N TRP A 163 5.50 -26.12 -12.68
CA TRP A 163 4.16 -26.66 -12.84
C TRP A 163 3.26 -25.70 -13.64
N PHE A 164 2.13 -26.19 -14.13
CA PHE A 164 1.12 -25.35 -14.73
C PHE A 164 0.54 -24.39 -13.70
N GLN A 165 0.60 -23.09 -13.96
CA GLN A 165 0.18 -22.06 -13.02
C GLN A 165 -1.09 -21.35 -13.49
N ARG A 166 -1.94 -21.00 -12.53
CA ARG A 166 -3.14 -20.20 -12.71
C ARG A 166 -3.17 -19.12 -11.65
N HIS A 167 -3.46 -17.89 -12.07
CA HIS A 167 -3.54 -16.73 -11.18
C HIS A 167 -5.02 -16.48 -10.83
N SER A 168 -5.27 -16.19 -9.56
CA SER A 168 -6.55 -15.72 -9.06
C SER A 168 -6.34 -14.40 -8.32
N ASN A 169 -7.17 -13.41 -8.59
CA ASN A 169 -7.20 -12.16 -7.82
C ASN A 169 -7.85 -12.36 -6.44
N GLY A 170 -8.42 -13.52 -6.20
CA GLY A 170 -8.96 -13.95 -4.92
C GLY A 170 -8.15 -15.10 -4.32
N HIS A 171 -8.80 -15.83 -3.44
CA HIS A 171 -8.23 -16.94 -2.67
C HIS A 171 -8.78 -18.31 -3.09
N SER A 172 -9.44 -18.39 -4.23
CA SER A 172 -9.95 -19.64 -4.81
C SER A 172 -9.92 -19.63 -6.32
N ILE A 173 -9.85 -20.83 -6.90
CA ILE A 173 -9.95 -21.04 -8.34
C ILE A 173 -10.53 -22.44 -8.64
N SER A 174 -11.21 -22.56 -9.77
CA SER A 174 -11.60 -23.86 -10.32
C SER A 174 -10.72 -24.22 -11.51
N ILE A 175 -10.20 -25.43 -11.52
CA ILE A 175 -9.43 -26.00 -12.64
C ILE A 175 -10.28 -27.10 -13.28
N SER A 176 -10.62 -26.95 -14.55
CA SER A 176 -11.44 -27.87 -15.33
C SER A 176 -10.64 -28.53 -16.46
N GLY A 177 -11.20 -29.58 -17.05
CA GLY A 177 -10.56 -30.31 -18.15
C GLY A 177 -9.50 -31.31 -17.69
N LEU A 178 -9.49 -31.65 -16.40
CA LEU A 178 -8.60 -32.67 -15.86
C LEU A 178 -9.11 -34.07 -16.20
N VAL A 179 -8.19 -35.01 -16.41
CA VAL A 179 -8.52 -36.40 -16.76
C VAL A 179 -9.04 -37.14 -15.53
N ILE A 180 -10.27 -37.65 -15.63
CA ILE A 180 -10.92 -38.43 -14.56
C ILE A 180 -10.12 -39.71 -14.24
N GLY A 181 -10.03 -40.04 -12.98
CA GLY A 181 -9.31 -41.22 -12.49
C GLY A 181 -7.78 -41.02 -12.37
N LYS A 182 -7.24 -39.88 -12.80
CA LYS A 182 -5.83 -39.56 -12.64
C LYS A 182 -5.58 -38.79 -11.34
N ILE A 183 -4.39 -38.99 -10.75
CA ILE A 183 -3.94 -38.28 -9.55
C ILE A 183 -3.09 -37.10 -9.98
N TYR A 184 -3.60 -35.89 -9.75
CA TYR A 184 -2.88 -34.64 -9.96
C TYR A 184 -2.23 -34.17 -8.66
N GLN A 185 -1.13 -33.43 -8.76
CA GLN A 185 -0.54 -32.72 -7.64
C GLN A 185 -0.89 -31.23 -7.77
N PHE A 186 -1.19 -30.63 -6.62
CA PHE A 186 -1.60 -29.22 -6.52
C PHE A 186 -0.74 -28.53 -5.47
N ALA A 187 -0.42 -27.27 -5.69
CA ALA A 187 0.23 -26.41 -4.73
C ALA A 187 -0.30 -24.96 -4.89
N SER A 188 -0.11 -24.13 -3.90
CA SER A 188 -0.47 -22.72 -3.99
C SER A 188 0.60 -21.83 -3.36
N ALA A 189 0.64 -20.56 -3.76
CA ALA A 189 1.46 -19.52 -3.19
C ALA A 189 0.69 -18.19 -3.20
N TYR A 190 0.87 -17.37 -2.18
CA TYR A 190 0.36 -16.00 -2.22
C TYR A 190 1.18 -15.15 -3.19
N LYS A 191 0.49 -14.33 -3.98
CA LYS A 191 1.14 -13.40 -4.90
C LYS A 191 1.62 -12.18 -4.12
N GLY A 192 2.93 -12.04 -4.03
CA GLY A 192 3.58 -10.84 -3.51
C GLY A 192 3.89 -9.81 -4.60
N ASN A 193 4.84 -8.93 -4.31
CA ASN A 193 5.48 -8.11 -5.31
C ASN A 193 6.37 -9.00 -6.19
N ASP A 194 6.44 -8.73 -7.49
CA ASP A 194 7.21 -9.52 -8.49
C ASP A 194 8.70 -9.71 -8.15
N ALA A 195 9.23 -8.89 -7.22
CA ALA A 195 10.61 -9.02 -6.72
C ALA A 195 10.79 -10.06 -5.61
N LEU A 196 9.71 -10.65 -5.07
CA LEU A 196 9.77 -11.61 -3.97
C LEU A 196 9.63 -13.04 -4.51
N PRO A 197 10.45 -14.00 -4.02
CA PRO A 197 10.29 -15.40 -4.38
C PRO A 197 8.93 -15.92 -3.87
N LEU A 198 8.30 -16.79 -4.65
CA LEU A 198 7.08 -17.47 -4.24
C LEU A 198 7.37 -18.49 -3.16
N ILE A 199 6.59 -18.46 -2.09
CA ILE A 199 6.61 -19.47 -1.02
C ILE A 199 5.46 -20.43 -1.29
N TRP A 200 5.80 -21.60 -1.83
CA TRP A 200 4.81 -22.62 -2.17
C TRP A 200 4.38 -23.43 -0.93
N SER A 201 3.09 -23.75 -0.88
CA SER A 201 2.55 -24.72 0.08
C SER A 201 3.17 -26.12 -0.13
N ALA A 202 3.03 -26.98 0.85
CA ALA A 202 3.18 -28.42 0.62
C ALA A 202 2.23 -28.87 -0.51
N SER A 203 2.70 -29.78 -1.37
CA SER A 203 1.88 -30.32 -2.45
C SER A 203 0.80 -31.26 -1.93
N VAL A 204 -0.39 -31.16 -2.49
CA VAL A 204 -1.53 -32.03 -2.19
C VAL A 204 -1.82 -32.89 -3.42
N SER A 205 -1.77 -34.22 -3.27
CA SER A 205 -2.15 -35.17 -4.32
C SER A 205 -3.63 -35.49 -4.21
N LYS A 206 -4.37 -35.38 -5.31
CA LYS A 206 -5.82 -35.66 -5.34
C LYS A 206 -6.20 -36.35 -6.64
N MET A 207 -7.03 -37.39 -6.52
CA MET A 207 -7.63 -38.04 -7.67
C MET A 207 -8.80 -37.21 -8.20
N VAL A 208 -8.81 -36.97 -9.50
CA VAL A 208 -9.92 -36.32 -10.19
C VAL A 208 -11.05 -37.32 -10.34
N GLY A 209 -12.23 -36.94 -9.88
CA GLY A 209 -13.41 -37.79 -9.92
C GLY A 209 -14.48 -37.37 -10.93
N ASP A 210 -15.50 -38.20 -11.00
CA ASP A 210 -16.73 -37.94 -11.72
C ASP A 210 -17.53 -36.81 -11.08
#